data_3c2aa2e72d96285866d9050e91012330
#
_entry.id   3c2aa2e72d96285866d9050e91012330
#
_cell.length_a   1.000
_cell.length_b   1.000
_cell.length_c   1.000
_cell.angle_alpha   90.00
_cell.angle_beta   90.00
_cell.angle_gamma   90.00
#
_symmetry.space_group_name_H-M   'P 1'
#
loop_
_entity.id
_entity.type
_entity.pdbx_description
1 polymer ?
#
loop_
_entity_poly.entity_id
_entity_poly.type
_entity_poly.pdbx_seq_one_letter_code
_entity_poly.pdbx_strand_id
1 'polypeptide(L)'
;MTTIPTSTAPTGARASLRRALAALTLAATPWSAIGAAAPAQAIDMVAARWEANGALAFSTQDGFPRGLMTVKGPGAILKDVLFTNGTIEYDINEDGDEDETSGIWFHQRDRATAEYVYLRPAPDCPGSVECIQYGPVVQDHVQWDVYPEYQASAPVRQHGWNHVKLVISGKRMNVFINREATPSLQVGHLESDSPSGQIQLRGNATYANVVVTPDAVEGLAPAPSIDPTAADARYVRHWQLSPASTIAIDTELGLADMLEATALAATTPWEPIAAERKGFVNLSRSHGTPRGAPDLVWLKTTITSERAQTKQVALGFARQVWIFANGAPVYTGKNFYYPAAARTTPLARMTLDNGTFALPLVAGKNEVVMAISNDLRSRGHYGWGFAMRLADIDGLALPGVKPAM
;
A
#
# COMPACT_ATOMS: atom_id res chain seq x y z
N MET A 1 -66.02 61.18 -25.04
CA MET A 1 -66.70 60.62 -26.23
C MET A 1 -66.37 59.16 -26.30
N THR A 2 -67.33 58.35 -25.85
CA THR A 2 -68.12 57.44 -26.64
C THR A 2 -67.27 56.23 -27.09
N THR A 3 -67.55 55.01 -26.84
CA THR A 3 -68.76 54.22 -26.47
C THR A 3 -68.35 52.82 -26.12
N ILE A 4 -69.04 52.20 -25.18
CA ILE A 4 -69.13 50.76 -24.96
C ILE A 4 -70.06 50.18 -25.99
N PRO A 5 -69.95 48.94 -26.40
CA PRO A 5 -71.05 47.98 -26.17
C PRO A 5 -70.60 46.59 -25.69
N THR A 6 -71.16 46.18 -24.66
CA THR A 6 -72.05 45.11 -24.25
C THR A 6 -72.02 43.79 -25.01
N SER A 7 -71.96 42.69 -24.18
CA SER A 7 -72.74 41.46 -24.15
C SER A 7 -72.51 40.40 -25.23
N THR A 8 -72.13 39.19 -24.82
CA THR A 8 -73.06 38.11 -24.45
C THR A 8 -72.32 36.85 -24.02
N ALA A 9 -72.78 36.24 -22.97
CA ALA A 9 -72.40 34.86 -22.63
C ALA A 9 -73.27 33.84 -23.44
N PRO A 10 -72.80 32.63 -23.59
CA PRO A 10 -73.61 31.48 -23.26
C PRO A 10 -72.90 30.36 -22.44
N THR A 11 -73.67 30.00 -21.45
CA THR A 11 -73.93 28.66 -20.89
C THR A 11 -73.00 27.49 -21.22
N GLY A 12 -72.40 26.95 -20.16
CA GLY A 12 -72.64 25.57 -19.74
C GLY A 12 -71.89 24.44 -20.43
N ALA A 13 -70.81 23.96 -19.71
CA ALA A 13 -70.53 22.51 -19.68
C ALA A 13 -69.79 22.15 -18.39
N ARG A 14 -70.47 21.36 -17.55
CA ARG A 14 -69.84 20.74 -16.37
C ARG A 14 -68.92 19.63 -16.83
N ALA A 15 -67.57 19.83 -16.65
CA ALA A 15 -66.60 18.76 -16.77
C ALA A 15 -66.25 18.24 -15.38
N SER A 16 -66.60 16.98 -15.14
CA SER A 16 -66.34 16.21 -13.96
C SER A 16 -64.84 15.94 -13.83
N LEU A 17 -64.21 16.48 -12.79
CA LEU A 17 -62.82 16.18 -12.38
C LEU A 17 -62.79 14.75 -11.80
N ARG A 18 -62.34 13.77 -12.58
CA ARG A 18 -61.92 12.48 -12.07
C ARG A 18 -60.53 12.64 -11.49
N ARG A 19 -60.42 12.55 -10.16
CA ARG A 19 -59.12 12.42 -9.44
C ARG A 19 -58.58 11.03 -9.77
N ALA A 20 -57.48 10.96 -10.55
CA ALA A 20 -56.67 9.77 -10.67
C ALA A 20 -55.78 9.68 -9.43
N LEU A 21 -56.05 8.73 -8.55
CA LEU A 21 -55.08 8.32 -7.53
C LEU A 21 -53.98 7.55 -8.24
N ALA A 22 -52.79 8.14 -8.36
CA ALA A 22 -51.55 7.43 -8.69
C ALA A 22 -51.10 6.65 -7.47
N ALA A 23 -51.26 5.33 -7.50
CA ALA A 23 -50.65 4.45 -6.49
C ALA A 23 -49.15 4.44 -6.71
N LEU A 24 -48.39 5.07 -5.84
CA LEU A 24 -46.92 4.92 -5.75
C LEU A 24 -46.67 3.49 -5.23
N THR A 25 -46.32 2.57 -6.09
CA THR A 25 -45.70 1.30 -5.70
C THR A 25 -44.27 1.58 -5.31
N LEU A 26 -43.98 1.63 -4.01
CA LEU A 26 -42.61 1.52 -3.51
C LEU A 26 -42.07 0.15 -3.93
N ALA A 27 -41.19 0.14 -4.92
CA ALA A 27 -40.36 -1.01 -5.20
C ALA A 27 -39.42 -1.21 -4.00
N ALA A 28 -39.73 -2.19 -3.17
CA ALA A 28 -38.78 -2.66 -2.15
C ALA A 28 -37.60 -3.25 -2.90
N THR A 29 -36.47 -2.53 -2.89
CA THR A 29 -35.17 -3.09 -3.27
C THR A 29 -34.90 -4.28 -2.34
N PRO A 30 -34.61 -5.48 -2.89
CA PRO A 30 -34.24 -6.58 -2.03
C PRO A 30 -32.98 -6.20 -1.27
N TRP A 31 -33.04 -6.18 0.04
CA TRP A 31 -31.85 -6.19 0.88
C TRP A 31 -31.06 -7.42 0.45
N SER A 32 -29.87 -7.19 -0.11
CA SER A 32 -28.93 -8.27 -0.38
C SER A 32 -28.76 -9.03 0.94
N ALA A 33 -29.19 -10.26 0.96
CA ALA A 33 -28.97 -11.14 2.10
C ALA A 33 -27.46 -11.14 2.35
N ILE A 34 -27.03 -10.67 3.53
CA ILE A 34 -25.69 -10.93 4.02
C ILE A 34 -25.59 -12.44 4.08
N GLY A 35 -24.83 -13.02 3.14
CA GLY A 35 -24.65 -14.47 3.08
C GLY A 35 -24.16 -14.94 4.45
N ALA A 36 -24.75 -16.01 4.97
CA ALA A 36 -24.27 -16.60 6.19
C ALA A 36 -22.81 -17.01 5.98
N ALA A 37 -21.92 -16.62 6.90
CA ALA A 37 -20.52 -17.03 6.86
C ALA A 37 -20.44 -18.57 6.73
N ALA A 38 -19.52 -19.05 5.90
CA ALA A 38 -19.28 -20.48 5.80
C ALA A 38 -18.79 -21.02 7.16
N PRO A 39 -18.98 -22.30 7.44
CA PRO A 39 -18.52 -22.86 8.72
C PRO A 39 -17.01 -22.72 8.88
N ALA A 40 -16.57 -22.45 10.11
CA ALA A 40 -15.17 -22.38 10.47
C ALA A 40 -14.47 -23.72 10.17
N GLN A 41 -13.34 -23.66 9.48
CA GLN A 41 -12.50 -24.80 9.15
C GLN A 41 -11.27 -24.81 10.05
N ALA A 42 -11.24 -25.67 11.04
CA ALA A 42 -10.05 -25.89 11.85
C ALA A 42 -9.09 -26.82 11.09
N ILE A 43 -7.83 -26.40 10.91
CA ILE A 43 -6.83 -27.05 10.06
C ILE A 43 -5.91 -27.93 10.91
N ASP A 44 -5.77 -29.18 10.52
CA ASP A 44 -4.83 -30.10 11.17
C ASP A 44 -3.38 -29.80 10.76
N MET A 45 -2.49 -29.82 11.74
CA MET A 45 -1.05 -29.64 11.53
C MET A 45 -0.41 -30.98 11.18
N VAL A 46 -0.70 -31.46 9.97
CA VAL A 46 -0.19 -32.75 9.44
C VAL A 46 0.28 -32.57 8.00
N ALA A 47 1.27 -33.33 7.57
CA ALA A 47 1.89 -33.22 6.23
C ALA A 47 0.88 -33.30 5.07
N ALA A 48 -0.23 -34.00 5.25
CA ALA A 48 -1.28 -34.10 4.23
C ALA A 48 -1.92 -32.76 3.90
N ARG A 49 -1.99 -31.81 4.86
CA ARG A 49 -2.65 -30.50 4.72
C ARG A 49 -1.72 -29.38 4.23
N TRP A 50 -0.41 -29.57 4.29
CA TRP A 50 0.56 -28.52 4.02
C TRP A 50 1.53 -28.93 2.92
N GLU A 51 1.83 -28.01 2.04
CA GLU A 51 2.89 -28.12 1.04
C GLU A 51 4.12 -27.38 1.56
N ALA A 52 5.25 -28.09 1.61
CA ALA A 52 6.49 -27.51 2.10
C ALA A 52 7.11 -26.57 1.07
N ASN A 53 7.39 -25.36 1.50
CA ASN A 53 8.25 -24.40 0.80
C ASN A 53 9.41 -24.03 1.75
N GLY A 54 10.11 -25.06 2.26
CA GLY A 54 11.12 -25.00 3.30
C GLY A 54 11.13 -26.27 4.13
N ALA A 55 11.78 -26.27 5.29
CA ALA A 55 11.76 -27.38 6.22
C ALA A 55 10.53 -27.33 7.12
N LEU A 56 9.79 -28.44 7.20
CA LEU A 56 8.62 -28.59 8.08
C LEU A 56 8.84 -29.76 9.03
N ALA A 57 8.46 -29.57 10.30
CA ALA A 57 8.38 -30.64 11.28
C ALA A 57 6.98 -30.61 11.93
N PHE A 58 6.41 -31.79 12.11
CA PHE A 58 5.09 -31.95 12.73
C PHE A 58 5.25 -32.69 14.05
N SER A 59 4.55 -32.23 15.09
CA SER A 59 4.57 -32.84 16.41
C SER A 59 3.21 -32.75 17.10
N THR A 60 3.05 -33.49 18.19
CA THR A 60 1.88 -33.45 19.05
C THR A 60 2.28 -32.93 20.43
N GLN A 61 1.42 -32.14 21.05
CA GLN A 61 1.62 -31.63 22.39
C GLN A 61 0.24 -31.49 23.08
N ASP A 62 0.20 -31.77 24.36
CA ASP A 62 -1.01 -31.58 25.18
C ASP A 62 -1.48 -30.11 25.10
N GLY A 63 -2.78 -29.91 24.97
CA GLY A 63 -3.38 -28.58 24.77
C GLY A 63 -3.50 -28.16 23.28
N PHE A 64 -2.90 -28.91 22.35
CA PHE A 64 -2.97 -28.63 20.90
C PHE A 64 -3.57 -29.84 20.15
N PRO A 65 -4.87 -30.02 20.17
CA PRO A 65 -5.50 -31.27 19.69
C PRO A 65 -5.32 -31.52 18.18
N ARG A 66 -4.95 -30.49 17.40
CA ARG A 66 -4.69 -30.59 15.96
C ARG A 66 -3.21 -30.65 15.61
N GLY A 67 -2.33 -30.80 16.62
CA GLY A 67 -0.89 -30.85 16.47
C GLY A 67 -0.22 -29.48 16.29
N LEU A 68 1.08 -29.55 16.10
CA LEU A 68 1.98 -28.41 15.90
C LEU A 68 2.72 -28.58 14.57
N MET A 69 3.03 -27.47 13.93
CA MET A 69 3.90 -27.43 12.76
C MET A 69 5.00 -26.40 12.97
N THR A 70 6.24 -26.85 13.04
CA THR A 70 7.41 -25.97 13.03
C THR A 70 7.84 -25.72 11.60
N VAL A 71 7.93 -24.46 11.24
CA VAL A 71 8.35 -23.96 9.93
C VAL A 71 9.75 -23.39 10.06
N LYS A 72 10.63 -23.72 9.11
CA LYS A 72 11.95 -23.08 8.97
C LYS A 72 12.16 -22.65 7.53
N GLY A 73 12.38 -21.34 7.34
CA GLY A 73 12.60 -20.73 6.03
C GLY A 73 11.31 -20.26 5.31
N PRO A 74 11.20 -20.44 3.98
CA PRO A 74 10.17 -19.76 3.19
C PRO A 74 8.72 -20.06 3.57
N GLY A 75 8.41 -21.25 4.12
CA GLY A 75 7.11 -21.50 4.72
C GLY A 75 6.39 -22.79 4.37
N ALA A 76 5.11 -22.84 4.73
CA ALA A 76 4.18 -23.93 4.49
C ALA A 76 2.89 -23.37 3.86
N ILE A 77 2.52 -23.87 2.68
CA ILE A 77 1.31 -23.46 1.96
C ILE A 77 0.17 -24.40 2.36
N LEU A 78 -0.97 -23.83 2.75
CA LEU A 78 -2.18 -24.57 3.04
C LEU A 78 -2.80 -25.09 1.74
N LYS A 79 -2.95 -26.42 1.64
CA LYS A 79 -3.52 -27.09 0.46
C LYS A 79 -5.04 -26.96 0.42
N ASP A 80 -5.58 -26.92 -0.78
CA ASP A 80 -7.01 -26.98 -1.08
C ASP A 80 -7.84 -25.84 -0.46
N VAL A 81 -7.20 -24.71 -0.16
CA VAL A 81 -7.87 -23.49 0.34
C VAL A 81 -7.44 -22.29 -0.49
N LEU A 82 -8.41 -21.68 -1.17
CA LEU A 82 -8.29 -20.35 -1.74
C LEU A 82 -9.07 -19.38 -0.87
N PHE A 83 -8.39 -18.37 -0.37
CA PHE A 83 -8.97 -17.38 0.53
C PHE A 83 -9.19 -16.04 -0.18
N THR A 84 -10.36 -15.44 0.05
CA THR A 84 -10.72 -14.12 -0.48
C THR A 84 -11.10 -13.16 0.64
N ASN A 85 -12.12 -13.50 1.41
CA ASN A 85 -12.59 -12.72 2.55
C ASN A 85 -12.87 -13.65 3.72
N GLY A 86 -12.90 -13.09 4.91
CA GLY A 86 -13.25 -13.83 6.12
C GLY A 86 -12.24 -13.62 7.24
N THR A 87 -12.18 -14.58 8.13
CA THR A 87 -11.29 -14.57 9.28
C THR A 87 -10.26 -15.68 9.16
N ILE A 88 -9.00 -15.37 9.49
CA ILE A 88 -7.91 -16.33 9.68
C ILE A 88 -7.40 -16.17 11.09
N GLU A 89 -7.38 -17.26 11.86
CA GLU A 89 -6.84 -17.28 13.21
C GLU A 89 -5.75 -18.33 13.32
N TYR A 90 -4.72 -18.07 14.11
CA TYR A 90 -3.67 -19.02 14.40
C TYR A 90 -2.90 -18.65 15.66
N ASP A 91 -2.27 -19.63 16.28
CA ASP A 91 -1.30 -19.42 17.34
C ASP A 91 0.11 -19.57 16.76
N ILE A 92 1.02 -18.68 17.17
CA ILE A 92 2.42 -18.66 16.75
C ILE A 92 3.33 -18.56 17.98
N ASN A 93 4.39 -19.36 17.99
CA ASN A 93 5.49 -19.28 18.94
C ASN A 93 6.79 -19.15 18.14
N GLU A 94 7.41 -17.98 18.22
CA GLU A 94 8.67 -17.68 17.56
C GLU A 94 9.85 -18.12 18.42
N ASP A 95 10.88 -18.67 17.80
CA ASP A 95 12.06 -19.20 18.50
C ASP A 95 13.02 -18.08 19.00
N GLY A 96 12.59 -16.81 18.91
CA GLY A 96 13.31 -15.66 19.47
C GLY A 96 14.49 -15.15 18.65
N ASP A 97 14.58 -15.53 17.37
CA ASP A 97 15.56 -14.93 16.45
C ASP A 97 15.06 -13.57 15.97
N GLU A 98 15.63 -12.49 16.51
CA GLU A 98 15.23 -11.10 16.21
C GLU A 98 15.47 -10.69 14.75
N ASP A 99 16.28 -11.44 14.00
CA ASP A 99 16.65 -11.12 12.61
C ASP A 99 15.64 -11.65 11.59
N GLU A 100 14.73 -12.56 11.97
CA GLU A 100 13.74 -13.16 11.07
C GLU A 100 12.31 -12.84 11.52
N THR A 101 11.51 -12.36 10.59
CA THR A 101 10.09 -12.11 10.82
C THR A 101 9.27 -13.35 10.49
N SER A 102 8.36 -13.74 11.42
CA SER A 102 7.45 -14.85 11.23
C SER A 102 6.00 -14.37 11.15
N GLY A 103 5.19 -15.07 10.38
CA GLY A 103 3.80 -14.67 10.20
C GLY A 103 3.10 -15.38 9.07
N ILE A 104 2.19 -14.68 8.40
CA ILE A 104 1.30 -15.25 7.41
C ILE A 104 1.29 -14.45 6.11
N TRP A 105 1.41 -15.14 4.99
CA TRP A 105 0.98 -14.65 3.69
C TRP A 105 -0.44 -15.12 3.42
N PHE A 106 -1.24 -14.24 2.89
CA PHE A 106 -2.57 -14.55 2.36
C PHE A 106 -2.77 -13.85 1.01
N HIS A 107 -3.81 -14.15 0.28
CA HIS A 107 -3.98 -13.73 -1.11
C HIS A 107 -2.73 -14.01 -1.97
N GLN A 108 -1.99 -15.03 -1.61
CA GLN A 108 -0.79 -15.40 -2.35
C GLN A 108 -1.18 -15.95 -3.71
N ARG A 109 -0.85 -15.22 -4.77
CA ARG A 109 -1.03 -15.66 -6.16
C ARG A 109 0.17 -16.48 -6.63
N ASP A 110 1.35 -16.02 -6.26
CA ASP A 110 2.64 -16.60 -6.56
C ASP A 110 3.68 -16.15 -5.51
N ARG A 111 4.95 -16.48 -5.71
CA ARG A 111 6.02 -16.07 -4.78
C ARG A 111 6.31 -14.57 -4.80
N ALA A 112 5.85 -13.86 -5.85
CA ALA A 112 6.12 -12.44 -6.04
C ALA A 112 4.94 -11.54 -5.65
N THR A 113 3.77 -12.12 -5.31
CA THR A 113 2.55 -11.37 -5.02
C THR A 113 1.77 -12.00 -3.87
N ALA A 114 1.68 -11.31 -2.77
CA ALA A 114 0.93 -11.70 -1.57
C ALA A 114 0.67 -10.49 -0.65
N GLU A 115 -0.18 -10.69 0.34
CA GLU A 115 -0.31 -9.82 1.51
C GLU A 115 0.44 -10.47 2.67
N TYR A 116 1.28 -9.72 3.39
CA TYR A 116 2.11 -10.25 4.48
C TYR A 116 1.83 -9.55 5.80
N VAL A 117 1.43 -10.30 6.81
CA VAL A 117 1.37 -9.85 8.21
C VAL A 117 2.36 -10.64 9.02
N TYR A 118 3.17 -9.94 9.81
CA TYR A 118 4.18 -10.57 10.64
C TYR A 118 4.36 -9.86 11.97
N LEU A 119 4.85 -10.61 12.93
CA LEU A 119 5.19 -10.13 14.26
C LEU A 119 6.68 -9.78 14.32
N ARG A 120 7.03 -8.90 15.23
CA ARG A 120 8.40 -8.61 15.68
C ARG A 120 8.43 -8.67 17.20
N PRO A 121 8.52 -9.87 17.78
CA PRO A 121 8.57 -10.01 19.22
C PRO A 121 9.83 -9.33 19.77
N ALA A 122 9.63 -8.30 20.57
CA ALA A 122 10.72 -7.53 21.16
C ALA A 122 10.40 -7.21 22.62
N PRO A 123 11.44 -6.99 23.48
CA PRO A 123 11.23 -6.70 24.89
C PRO A 123 10.41 -5.42 25.15
N ASP A 124 10.44 -4.49 24.22
CA ASP A 124 9.72 -3.21 24.29
C ASP A 124 8.29 -3.27 23.74
N CYS A 125 7.77 -4.42 23.30
CA CYS A 125 6.36 -4.58 23.00
C CYS A 125 5.52 -4.63 24.29
N PRO A 126 4.39 -3.89 24.36
CA PRO A 126 3.73 -3.13 23.29
C PRO A 126 4.18 -1.65 23.15
N GLY A 127 5.27 -1.24 23.75
CA GLY A 127 5.75 0.15 23.71
C GLY A 127 6.24 0.60 22.32
N SER A 128 6.78 -0.34 21.53
CA SER A 128 7.24 -0.08 20.17
C SER A 128 6.10 -0.10 19.17
N VAL A 129 6.15 0.79 18.17
CA VAL A 129 5.23 0.75 17.01
C VAL A 129 5.62 -0.34 16.00
N GLU A 130 6.69 -1.06 16.22
CA GLU A 130 7.18 -2.10 15.31
C GLU A 130 6.77 -3.53 15.70
N CYS A 131 5.94 -3.71 16.74
CA CYS A 131 5.56 -5.04 17.25
C CYS A 131 4.79 -5.88 16.24
N ILE A 132 3.96 -5.25 15.41
CA ILE A 132 3.22 -5.89 14.32
C ILE A 132 3.31 -5.03 13.06
N GLN A 133 3.41 -5.70 11.91
CA GLN A 133 3.51 -5.01 10.64
C GLN A 133 2.77 -5.75 9.53
N TYR A 134 2.17 -4.98 8.62
CA TYR A 134 1.72 -5.43 7.33
C TYR A 134 2.63 -4.85 6.25
N GLY A 135 3.07 -5.68 5.32
CA GLY A 135 3.81 -5.28 4.13
C GLY A 135 3.33 -6.06 2.91
N PRO A 136 2.78 -5.40 1.88
CA PRO A 136 2.43 -6.09 0.65
C PRO A 136 3.67 -6.62 -0.04
N VAL A 137 3.55 -7.80 -0.67
CA VAL A 137 4.57 -8.37 -1.53
C VAL A 137 4.18 -8.07 -2.96
N VAL A 138 4.97 -7.26 -3.64
CA VAL A 138 4.73 -6.86 -5.03
C VAL A 138 6.02 -7.03 -5.81
N GLN A 139 5.98 -7.80 -6.90
CA GLN A 139 7.16 -8.09 -7.73
C GLN A 139 8.35 -8.64 -6.91
N ASP A 140 8.06 -9.50 -5.92
CA ASP A 140 9.04 -10.09 -4.99
C ASP A 140 9.68 -9.09 -3.99
N HIS A 141 9.10 -7.87 -3.86
CA HIS A 141 9.49 -6.90 -2.84
C HIS A 141 8.51 -6.90 -1.68
N VAL A 142 8.99 -7.05 -0.46
CA VAL A 142 8.20 -6.78 0.75
C VAL A 142 8.25 -5.28 1.02
N GLN A 143 7.14 -4.59 0.78
CA GLN A 143 7.10 -3.12 0.76
C GLN A 143 6.76 -2.50 2.14
N TRP A 144 7.38 -3.00 3.20
CA TRP A 144 7.15 -2.55 4.57
C TRP A 144 7.71 -1.14 4.84
N ASP A 145 8.75 -0.76 4.13
CA ASP A 145 9.49 0.50 4.32
C ASP A 145 8.89 1.68 3.54
N VAL A 146 8.08 1.40 2.54
CA VAL A 146 7.38 2.43 1.75
C VAL A 146 5.92 2.64 2.15
N TYR A 147 5.40 1.81 3.06
CA TYR A 147 4.08 1.97 3.70
C TYR A 147 4.22 2.03 5.23
N PRO A 148 4.86 3.06 5.78
CA PRO A 148 5.21 3.14 7.21
C PRO A 148 4.00 3.19 8.14
N GLU A 149 2.81 3.51 7.62
CA GLU A 149 1.57 3.55 8.39
C GLU A 149 1.02 2.18 8.77
N TYR A 150 1.51 1.12 8.15
CA TYR A 150 1.02 -0.25 8.39
C TYR A 150 1.86 -1.01 9.40
N GLN A 151 2.23 -0.32 10.46
CA GLN A 151 2.86 -0.89 11.65
C GLN A 151 2.18 -0.35 12.89
N ALA A 152 2.20 -1.14 13.97
CA ALA A 152 1.56 -0.73 15.21
C ALA A 152 2.21 -1.38 16.44
N SER A 153 2.02 -0.74 17.57
CA SER A 153 2.24 -1.40 18.86
C SER A 153 1.18 -2.49 19.07
N ALA A 154 1.58 -3.59 19.69
CA ALA A 154 0.71 -4.71 19.99
C ALA A 154 1.25 -5.48 21.19
N PRO A 155 0.39 -6.17 21.97
CA PRO A 155 0.82 -6.94 23.13
C PRO A 155 1.46 -8.26 22.73
N VAL A 156 2.42 -8.20 21.80
CA VAL A 156 3.19 -9.36 21.36
C VAL A 156 4.11 -9.80 22.49
N ARG A 157 4.05 -11.08 22.82
CA ARG A 157 4.96 -11.70 23.79
C ARG A 157 6.25 -12.07 23.09
N GLN A 158 7.36 -11.70 23.67
CA GLN A 158 8.68 -12.07 23.16
C GLN A 158 8.93 -13.58 23.19
N HIS A 159 8.40 -14.24 24.21
CA HIS A 159 8.50 -15.69 24.38
C HIS A 159 7.13 -16.29 24.61
N GLY A 160 6.96 -17.50 24.06
CA GLY A 160 5.73 -18.27 24.16
C GLY A 160 4.70 -17.91 23.07
N TRP A 161 3.51 -18.43 23.25
CA TRP A 161 2.47 -18.37 22.26
C TRP A 161 1.81 -16.98 22.15
N ASN A 162 1.70 -16.49 20.92
CA ASN A 162 0.87 -15.36 20.54
C ASN A 162 -0.31 -15.85 19.71
N HIS A 163 -1.50 -15.37 20.00
CA HIS A 163 -2.69 -15.59 19.19
C HIS A 163 -2.88 -14.45 18.21
N VAL A 164 -3.02 -14.77 16.93
CA VAL A 164 -3.21 -13.80 15.85
C VAL A 164 -4.56 -14.07 15.19
N LYS A 165 -5.35 -13.02 15.02
CA LYS A 165 -6.60 -13.05 14.28
C LYS A 165 -6.59 -11.95 13.23
N LEU A 166 -6.83 -12.31 11.98
CA LEU A 166 -7.02 -11.40 10.85
C LEU A 166 -8.48 -11.44 10.43
N VAL A 167 -9.09 -10.28 10.27
CA VAL A 167 -10.41 -10.11 9.66
C VAL A 167 -10.22 -9.36 8.35
N ILE A 168 -10.51 -10.00 7.22
CA ILE A 168 -10.26 -9.48 5.88
C ILE A 168 -11.58 -9.29 5.14
N SER A 169 -11.80 -8.11 4.57
CA SER A 169 -12.97 -7.78 3.78
C SER A 169 -12.59 -6.85 2.62
N GLY A 170 -12.63 -7.36 1.39
CA GLY A 170 -12.23 -6.64 0.20
C GLY A 170 -10.81 -6.08 0.32
N LYS A 171 -10.69 -4.77 0.33
CA LYS A 171 -9.39 -4.08 0.46
C LYS A 171 -9.05 -3.68 1.91
N ARG A 172 -9.75 -4.18 2.90
CA ARG A 172 -9.49 -3.85 4.32
C ARG A 172 -9.09 -5.06 5.14
N MET A 173 -8.31 -4.81 6.20
CA MET A 173 -7.96 -5.81 7.17
C MET A 173 -7.87 -5.20 8.57
N ASN A 174 -8.37 -5.93 9.57
CA ASN A 174 -8.11 -5.71 10.98
C ASN A 174 -7.30 -6.88 11.54
N VAL A 175 -6.28 -6.59 12.33
CA VAL A 175 -5.44 -7.61 12.98
C VAL A 175 -5.54 -7.45 14.49
N PHE A 176 -5.81 -8.55 15.16
CA PHE A 176 -5.94 -8.62 16.61
C PHE A 176 -4.86 -9.54 17.17
N ILE A 177 -4.20 -9.11 18.24
CA ILE A 177 -3.16 -9.88 18.93
C ILE A 177 -3.64 -10.26 20.32
N ASN A 178 -3.39 -11.51 20.69
CA ASN A 178 -3.66 -12.06 22.04
C ASN A 178 -5.10 -11.81 22.53
N ARG A 179 -6.07 -11.90 21.60
CA ARG A 179 -7.51 -11.78 21.86
C ARG A 179 -7.94 -10.41 22.41
N GLU A 180 -7.22 -9.35 22.06
CA GLU A 180 -7.70 -8.00 22.37
C GLU A 180 -9.06 -7.74 21.74
N ALA A 181 -9.88 -6.94 22.41
CA ALA A 181 -11.22 -6.57 21.94
C ALA A 181 -11.18 -5.56 20.77
N THR A 182 -10.08 -4.82 20.64
CA THR A 182 -9.84 -3.84 19.58
C THR A 182 -8.69 -4.30 18.69
N PRO A 183 -8.73 -4.00 17.37
CA PRO A 183 -7.63 -4.39 16.51
C PRO A 183 -6.35 -3.64 16.89
N SER A 184 -5.24 -4.38 17.00
CA SER A 184 -3.91 -3.80 17.20
C SER A 184 -3.41 -3.09 15.94
N LEU A 185 -3.80 -3.59 14.74
CA LEU A 185 -3.47 -2.96 13.46
C LEU A 185 -4.71 -2.89 12.57
N GLN A 186 -4.94 -1.73 11.97
CA GLN A 186 -5.99 -1.52 10.97
C GLN A 186 -5.36 -1.14 9.64
N VAL A 187 -5.58 -1.98 8.62
CA VAL A 187 -5.14 -1.72 7.25
C VAL A 187 -6.33 -1.23 6.45
N GLY A 188 -6.32 0.05 6.11
CA GLY A 188 -7.39 0.70 5.36
C GLY A 188 -7.37 0.38 3.87
N HIS A 189 -6.25 -0.14 3.36
CA HIS A 189 -6.09 -0.56 1.97
C HIS A 189 -5.03 -1.66 1.88
N LEU A 190 -5.43 -2.84 1.42
CA LEU A 190 -4.51 -3.91 1.04
C LEU A 190 -3.85 -3.54 -0.29
N GLU A 191 -2.54 -3.47 -0.30
CA GLU A 191 -1.77 -2.81 -1.36
C GLU A 191 -1.26 -3.77 -2.44
N SER A 192 -1.34 -5.11 -2.25
CA SER A 192 -1.03 -6.03 -3.34
C SER A 192 -2.15 -6.05 -4.39
N ASP A 193 -1.81 -6.54 -5.59
CA ASP A 193 -2.75 -6.63 -6.71
C ASP A 193 -3.54 -7.96 -6.74
N SER A 194 -3.44 -8.75 -5.66
CA SER A 194 -4.13 -10.04 -5.56
C SER A 194 -5.35 -9.94 -4.63
N PRO A 195 -6.58 -10.08 -5.13
CA PRO A 195 -7.78 -10.04 -4.30
C PRO A 195 -8.08 -11.37 -3.61
N SER A 196 -7.40 -12.44 -3.98
CA SER A 196 -7.57 -13.79 -3.43
C SER A 196 -6.32 -14.63 -3.70
N GLY A 197 -6.17 -15.73 -2.97
CA GLY A 197 -5.05 -16.64 -3.20
C GLY A 197 -4.86 -17.63 -2.07
N GLN A 198 -3.69 -18.25 -2.06
CA GLN A 198 -3.30 -19.22 -1.05
C GLN A 198 -2.97 -18.57 0.29
N ILE A 199 -2.97 -19.39 1.34
CA ILE A 199 -2.48 -19.05 2.67
C ILE A 199 -1.15 -19.76 2.89
N GLN A 200 -0.12 -19.03 3.37
CA GLN A 200 1.19 -19.59 3.68
C GLN A 200 1.67 -19.09 5.04
N LEU A 201 2.03 -20.00 5.93
CA LEU A 201 2.71 -19.69 7.19
C LEU A 201 4.22 -19.64 6.95
N ARG A 202 4.92 -18.63 7.51
CA ARG A 202 6.29 -18.29 7.12
C ARG A 202 7.20 -18.01 8.32
N GLY A 203 8.50 -18.08 8.06
CA GLY A 203 9.54 -17.70 9.03
C GLY A 203 10.02 -18.87 9.89
N ASN A 204 10.73 -18.56 10.96
CA ASN A 204 11.25 -19.54 11.92
C ASN A 204 10.35 -19.57 13.17
N ALA A 205 9.25 -20.32 13.09
CA ALA A 205 8.25 -20.37 14.15
C ALA A 205 7.52 -21.71 14.19
N THR A 206 6.89 -21.99 15.34
CA THR A 206 5.95 -23.09 15.51
C THR A 206 4.53 -22.54 15.48
N TYR A 207 3.66 -23.17 14.68
CA TYR A 207 2.27 -22.79 14.47
C TYR A 207 1.31 -23.83 15.00
N ALA A 208 0.17 -23.38 15.50
CA ALA A 208 -0.91 -24.23 16.00
C ALA A 208 -2.28 -23.56 15.77
N ASN A 209 -3.35 -24.32 15.98
CA ASN A 209 -4.73 -23.85 16.07
C ASN A 209 -5.16 -22.97 14.88
N VAL A 210 -4.72 -23.30 13.66
CA VAL A 210 -5.12 -22.58 12.46
C VAL A 210 -6.60 -22.81 12.18
N VAL A 211 -7.35 -21.71 12.07
CA VAL A 211 -8.78 -21.73 11.72
C VAL A 211 -9.00 -20.73 10.58
N VAL A 212 -9.69 -21.15 9.55
CA VAL A 212 -10.13 -20.30 8.45
C VAL A 212 -11.65 -20.30 8.42
N THR A 213 -12.26 -19.10 8.49
CA THR A 213 -13.70 -18.92 8.41
C THR A 213 -14.02 -18.01 7.24
N PRO A 214 -14.30 -18.59 6.05
CA PRO A 214 -14.64 -17.82 4.87
C PRO A 214 -15.87 -16.93 5.11
N ASP A 215 -15.83 -15.73 4.54
CA ASP A 215 -16.90 -14.72 4.57
C ASP A 215 -17.28 -14.19 5.99
N ALA A 216 -16.58 -14.62 7.03
CA ALA A 216 -16.74 -14.08 8.40
C ALA A 216 -16.00 -12.72 8.52
N VAL A 217 -16.55 -11.67 7.94
CA VAL A 217 -15.92 -10.33 7.87
C VAL A 217 -16.20 -9.42 9.06
N GLU A 218 -16.98 -9.90 10.06
CA GLU A 218 -17.26 -9.22 11.34
C GLU A 218 -17.68 -7.75 11.20
N GLY A 219 -18.44 -7.43 10.16
CA GLY A 219 -18.91 -6.07 9.88
C GLY A 219 -17.87 -5.14 9.24
N LEU A 220 -16.66 -5.62 8.95
CA LEU A 220 -15.64 -4.84 8.25
C LEU A 220 -16.10 -4.54 6.82
N ALA A 221 -16.21 -3.24 6.47
CA ALA A 221 -16.63 -2.81 5.15
C ALA A 221 -15.57 -3.15 4.09
N PRO A 222 -15.96 -3.65 2.89
CA PRO A 222 -14.99 -4.10 1.88
C PRO A 222 -14.31 -2.95 1.10
N ALA A 223 -14.94 -1.78 1.04
CA ALA A 223 -14.41 -0.65 0.30
C ALA A 223 -13.14 -0.09 0.97
N PRO A 224 -12.09 0.22 0.19
CA PRO A 224 -10.86 0.78 0.76
C PRO A 224 -11.15 2.13 1.42
N SER A 225 -10.32 2.51 2.38
CA SER A 225 -10.34 3.85 2.94
C SER A 225 -10.02 4.90 1.88
N ILE A 226 -10.64 6.06 2.00
CA ILE A 226 -10.37 7.19 1.11
C ILE A 226 -8.91 7.62 1.27
N ASP A 227 -8.22 7.92 0.16
CA ASP A 227 -6.90 8.53 0.21
C ASP A 227 -7.02 9.95 0.78
N PRO A 228 -6.45 10.24 1.97
CA PRO A 228 -6.56 11.56 2.59
C PRO A 228 -5.87 12.66 1.79
N THR A 229 -4.99 12.29 0.84
CA THR A 229 -4.25 13.24 0.01
C THR A 229 -4.83 13.40 -1.40
N ALA A 230 -5.91 12.70 -1.74
CA ALA A 230 -6.45 12.69 -3.10
C ALA A 230 -6.80 14.08 -3.64
N ALA A 231 -7.27 14.98 -2.77
CA ALA A 231 -7.62 16.37 -3.12
C ALA A 231 -6.45 17.35 -2.88
N ASP A 232 -5.30 16.91 -2.39
CA ASP A 232 -4.16 17.80 -2.13
C ASP A 232 -3.36 18.00 -3.43
N ALA A 233 -3.59 19.13 -4.08
CA ALA A 233 -2.95 19.52 -5.32
C ALA A 233 -1.43 19.78 -5.22
N ARG A 234 -0.88 19.84 -3.99
CA ARG A 234 0.56 20.08 -3.76
C ARG A 234 1.42 18.87 -4.08
N TYR A 235 0.84 17.68 -4.18
CA TYR A 235 1.59 16.47 -4.56
C TYR A 235 1.91 16.47 -6.05
N VAL A 236 3.17 16.22 -6.40
CA VAL A 236 3.61 16.04 -7.79
C VAL A 236 3.38 14.58 -8.17
N ARG A 237 2.24 14.31 -8.83
CA ARG A 237 1.73 12.95 -9.05
C ARG A 237 2.06 12.33 -10.41
N HIS A 238 2.40 13.14 -11.41
CA HIS A 238 2.56 12.67 -12.78
C HIS A 238 4.00 12.88 -13.26
N TRP A 239 4.59 11.78 -13.69
CA TRP A 239 5.98 11.72 -14.13
C TRP A 239 6.11 10.95 -15.44
N GLN A 240 7.25 11.10 -16.08
CA GLN A 240 7.72 10.22 -17.14
C GLN A 240 8.86 9.39 -16.59
N LEU A 241 8.83 8.08 -16.77
CA LEU A 241 9.77 7.10 -16.23
C LEU A 241 10.63 6.53 -17.36
N SER A 242 11.95 6.55 -17.21
CA SER A 242 12.89 5.92 -18.13
C SER A 242 12.85 4.39 -18.02
N PRO A 243 13.33 3.66 -19.01
CA PRO A 243 13.78 2.29 -18.81
C PRO A 243 14.80 2.21 -17.67
N ALA A 244 14.81 1.09 -16.95
CA ALA A 244 15.81 0.85 -15.91
C ALA A 244 17.20 0.60 -16.53
N SER A 245 18.23 1.12 -15.87
CA SER A 245 19.63 0.83 -16.11
C SER A 245 20.30 0.33 -14.83
N THR A 246 21.48 -0.23 -14.93
CA THR A 246 22.25 -0.63 -13.75
C THR A 246 23.16 0.49 -13.28
N ILE A 247 23.40 0.54 -11.97
CA ILE A 247 24.32 1.49 -11.33
C ILE A 247 25.25 0.73 -10.39
N ALA A 248 26.51 1.14 -10.30
CA ALA A 248 27.40 0.59 -9.29
C ALA A 248 27.04 1.15 -7.90
N ILE A 249 27.22 0.33 -6.88
CA ILE A 249 27.06 0.76 -5.47
C ILE A 249 28.02 1.93 -5.21
N ASP A 250 27.59 2.90 -4.41
CA ASP A 250 28.33 4.12 -4.08
C ASP A 250 28.63 5.07 -5.26
N THR A 251 27.97 4.88 -6.39
CA THR A 251 28.05 5.88 -7.47
C THR A 251 27.33 7.17 -7.06
N GLU A 252 27.98 8.30 -7.31
CA GLU A 252 27.36 9.62 -7.19
C GLU A 252 27.07 10.14 -8.60
N LEU A 253 25.82 10.55 -8.82
CA LEU A 253 25.37 11.09 -10.11
C LEU A 253 25.49 12.61 -10.15
N GLY A 254 25.94 13.12 -11.28
CA GLY A 254 26.08 14.54 -11.53
C GLY A 254 25.30 15.04 -12.74
N LEU A 255 25.58 16.28 -13.13
CA LEU A 255 24.92 16.92 -14.27
C LEU A 255 25.15 16.16 -15.58
N ALA A 256 26.34 15.60 -15.80
CA ALA A 256 26.67 14.88 -17.03
C ALA A 256 25.77 13.64 -17.19
N ASP A 257 25.57 12.88 -16.13
CA ASP A 257 24.72 11.68 -16.13
C ASP A 257 23.26 12.05 -16.42
N MET A 258 22.77 13.14 -15.83
CA MET A 258 21.42 13.65 -16.08
C MET A 258 21.24 14.09 -17.54
N LEU A 259 22.21 14.79 -18.12
CA LEU A 259 22.17 15.24 -19.51
C LEU A 259 22.19 14.05 -20.48
N GLU A 260 23.00 13.02 -20.20
CA GLU A 260 23.03 11.78 -20.98
C GLU A 260 21.68 11.07 -20.92
N ALA A 261 21.11 10.87 -19.72
CA ALA A 261 19.81 10.21 -19.53
C ALA A 261 18.67 10.96 -20.24
N THR A 262 18.66 12.29 -20.19
CA THR A 262 17.64 13.11 -20.85
C THR A 262 17.82 13.15 -22.36
N ALA A 263 19.04 13.08 -22.87
CA ALA A 263 19.32 12.96 -24.29
C ALA A 263 18.86 11.60 -24.87
N LEU A 264 19.03 10.51 -24.12
CA LEU A 264 18.52 9.18 -24.48
C LEU A 264 16.98 9.15 -24.60
N ALA A 265 16.27 10.01 -23.89
CA ALA A 265 14.82 10.14 -24.00
C ALA A 265 14.33 10.56 -25.40
N ALA A 266 15.19 11.13 -26.23
CA ALA A 266 14.89 11.45 -27.63
C ALA A 266 14.81 10.20 -28.53
N THR A 267 15.50 9.13 -28.19
CA THR A 267 15.58 7.88 -28.93
C THR A 267 14.85 6.71 -28.27
N THR A 268 14.73 6.74 -26.94
CA THR A 268 14.03 5.73 -26.14
C THR A 268 12.92 6.43 -25.38
N PRO A 269 11.65 6.23 -25.77
CA PRO A 269 10.53 6.93 -25.12
C PRO A 269 10.43 6.52 -23.65
N TRP A 270 10.21 7.52 -22.77
CA TRP A 270 9.89 7.31 -21.38
C TRP A 270 8.38 7.12 -21.23
N GLU A 271 7.99 6.27 -20.32
CA GLU A 271 6.59 5.92 -20.12
C GLU A 271 5.95 6.78 -19.01
N PRO A 272 4.66 7.12 -19.14
CA PRO A 272 3.97 7.84 -18.08
C PRO A 272 3.79 6.95 -16.84
N ILE A 273 4.10 7.51 -15.67
CA ILE A 273 3.83 6.90 -14.38
C ILE A 273 3.08 7.91 -13.49
N ALA A 274 2.09 7.44 -12.78
CA ALA A 274 1.31 8.25 -11.86
C ALA A 274 1.46 7.75 -10.41
N ALA A 275 1.43 8.68 -9.48
CA ALA A 275 1.42 8.35 -8.07
C ALA A 275 0.13 7.63 -7.67
N GLU A 276 0.29 6.66 -6.80
CA GLU A 276 -0.77 5.96 -6.09
C GLU A 276 -1.29 6.80 -4.91
N ARG A 277 -1.93 6.13 -3.97
CA ARG A 277 -2.39 6.73 -2.71
C ARG A 277 -1.25 7.47 -2.01
N LYS A 278 -1.60 8.56 -1.31
CA LYS A 278 -0.65 9.42 -0.57
C LYS A 278 0.46 10.03 -1.42
N GLY A 279 0.22 10.12 -2.74
CA GLY A 279 1.20 10.69 -3.67
C GLY A 279 2.44 9.81 -3.89
N PHE A 280 2.37 8.53 -3.55
CA PHE A 280 3.46 7.58 -3.67
C PHE A 280 3.65 7.11 -5.11
N VAL A 281 4.81 7.39 -5.71
CA VAL A 281 5.25 6.81 -6.97
C VAL A 281 5.96 5.50 -6.66
N ASN A 282 5.26 4.38 -6.85
CA ASN A 282 5.71 3.05 -6.47
C ASN A 282 6.49 2.40 -7.61
N LEU A 283 7.80 2.49 -7.57
CA LEU A 283 8.69 1.92 -8.58
C LEU A 283 8.78 0.40 -8.50
N SER A 284 8.51 -0.19 -7.33
CA SER A 284 8.50 -1.66 -7.18
C SER A 284 7.46 -2.34 -8.07
N ARG A 285 6.39 -1.64 -8.47
CA ARG A 285 5.38 -2.20 -9.38
C ARG A 285 5.86 -2.32 -10.82
N SER A 286 6.70 -1.38 -11.24
CA SER A 286 7.25 -1.35 -12.61
C SER A 286 8.52 -2.17 -12.73
N HIS A 287 9.28 -2.27 -11.64
CA HIS A 287 10.59 -2.91 -11.62
C HIS A 287 10.64 -3.87 -10.42
N GLY A 288 10.68 -5.17 -10.70
CA GLY A 288 10.87 -6.21 -9.70
C GLY A 288 12.26 -6.16 -9.04
N THR A 289 12.61 -7.23 -8.36
CA THR A 289 13.91 -7.37 -7.70
C THR A 289 15.06 -7.23 -8.69
N PRO A 290 16.05 -6.34 -8.44
CA PRO A 290 17.24 -6.23 -9.27
C PRO A 290 17.99 -7.56 -9.39
N ARG A 291 18.43 -7.88 -10.59
CA ARG A 291 19.25 -9.06 -10.85
C ARG A 291 20.71 -8.63 -10.99
N GLY A 292 21.48 -8.74 -9.93
CA GLY A 292 22.90 -8.41 -9.93
C GLY A 292 23.20 -7.02 -9.38
N ALA A 293 23.45 -6.02 -10.24
CA ALA A 293 23.63 -4.64 -9.79
C ALA A 293 22.30 -3.96 -9.47
N PRO A 294 22.28 -2.95 -8.57
CA PRO A 294 21.10 -2.13 -8.31
C PRO A 294 20.57 -1.50 -9.58
N ASP A 295 19.25 -1.39 -9.69
CA ASP A 295 18.60 -0.64 -10.77
C ASP A 295 18.67 0.86 -10.50
N LEU A 296 18.78 1.63 -11.58
CA LEU A 296 18.64 3.07 -11.62
C LEU A 296 17.53 3.41 -12.60
N VAL A 297 16.61 4.27 -12.19
CA VAL A 297 15.65 4.88 -13.10
C VAL A 297 15.73 6.39 -13.02
N TRP A 298 15.37 7.03 -14.14
CA TRP A 298 15.21 8.46 -14.22
C TRP A 298 13.73 8.79 -14.37
N LEU A 299 13.32 9.85 -13.69
CA LEU A 299 11.97 10.37 -13.79
C LEU A 299 12.05 11.86 -14.16
N LYS A 300 11.07 12.34 -14.92
CA LYS A 300 10.95 13.78 -15.19
C LYS A 300 9.51 14.24 -15.13
N THR A 301 9.34 15.48 -14.74
CA THR A 301 8.05 16.17 -14.74
C THR A 301 8.26 17.63 -15.13
N THR A 302 7.19 18.29 -15.58
CA THR A 302 7.23 19.71 -15.93
C THR A 302 6.30 20.50 -15.03
N ILE A 303 6.82 21.50 -14.34
CA ILE A 303 6.08 22.45 -13.53
C ILE A 303 6.07 23.79 -14.26
N THR A 304 4.89 24.34 -14.52
CA THR A 304 4.80 25.69 -15.10
C THR A 304 4.63 26.70 -13.99
N SER A 305 5.45 27.76 -13.98
CA SER A 305 5.40 28.84 -13.02
C SER A 305 5.06 30.17 -13.70
N GLU A 306 4.15 30.93 -13.12
CA GLU A 306 3.76 32.26 -13.63
C GLU A 306 4.90 33.29 -13.53
N ARG A 307 5.80 33.12 -12.57
CA ARG A 307 6.93 34.02 -12.27
C ARG A 307 8.14 33.23 -11.75
N ALA A 308 9.28 33.86 -11.73
CA ALA A 308 10.43 33.32 -11.01
C ALA A 308 10.12 33.31 -9.50
N GLN A 309 10.26 32.14 -8.88
CA GLN A 309 10.01 31.90 -7.45
C GLN A 309 10.73 30.65 -6.95
N THR A 310 10.80 30.48 -5.66
CA THR A 310 11.35 29.29 -5.03
C THR A 310 10.27 28.63 -4.18
N LYS A 311 10.07 27.32 -4.33
CA LYS A 311 9.15 26.54 -3.50
C LYS A 311 9.92 25.60 -2.57
N GLN A 312 9.46 25.46 -1.35
CA GLN A 312 9.94 24.40 -0.47
C GLN A 312 9.27 23.08 -0.86
N VAL A 313 10.06 22.03 -0.88
CA VAL A 313 9.62 20.68 -1.21
C VAL A 313 9.86 19.76 -0.02
N ALA A 314 8.85 18.98 0.34
CA ALA A 314 8.97 17.83 1.21
C ALA A 314 9.07 16.57 0.35
N LEU A 315 10.03 15.71 0.64
CA LEU A 315 10.33 14.52 -0.14
C LEU A 315 10.41 13.29 0.75
N GLY A 316 9.50 12.33 0.52
CA GLY A 316 9.63 10.97 1.05
C GLY A 316 10.27 10.08 0.00
N PHE A 317 11.23 9.27 0.38
CA PHE A 317 11.88 8.34 -0.55
C PHE A 317 12.50 7.15 0.17
N ALA A 318 12.69 6.07 -0.57
CA ALA A 318 13.46 4.92 -0.12
C ALA A 318 14.68 4.74 -1.03
N ARG A 319 15.83 4.43 -0.45
CA ARG A 319 17.15 4.24 -1.08
C ARG A 319 17.89 5.55 -1.35
N GLN A 320 18.28 5.83 -2.58
CA GLN A 320 19.09 7.01 -2.91
C GLN A 320 18.49 7.78 -4.07
N VAL A 321 18.42 9.10 -3.92
CA VAL A 321 17.84 10.02 -4.92
C VAL A 321 18.80 11.16 -5.24
N TRP A 322 18.72 11.65 -6.50
CA TRP A 322 19.36 12.87 -6.99
C TRP A 322 18.30 13.66 -7.76
N ILE A 323 18.18 14.95 -7.48
CA ILE A 323 17.17 15.81 -8.10
C ILE A 323 17.84 17.01 -8.75
N PHE A 324 17.41 17.30 -9.97
CA PHE A 324 17.86 18.42 -10.77
C PHE A 324 16.65 19.27 -11.16
N ALA A 325 16.81 20.59 -11.17
CA ALA A 325 15.82 21.55 -11.64
C ALA A 325 16.45 22.40 -12.73
N ASN A 326 15.85 22.42 -13.92
CA ASN A 326 16.36 23.16 -15.09
C ASN A 326 17.85 22.91 -15.35
N GLY A 327 18.30 21.67 -15.19
CA GLY A 327 19.69 21.27 -15.40
C GLY A 327 20.63 21.53 -14.21
N ALA A 328 20.17 22.13 -13.10
CA ALA A 328 21.00 22.35 -11.93
C ALA A 328 20.69 21.33 -10.82
N PRO A 329 21.67 20.75 -10.12
CA PRO A 329 21.43 19.89 -8.99
C PRO A 329 20.83 20.69 -7.83
N VAL A 330 19.74 20.18 -7.23
CA VAL A 330 19.03 20.85 -6.13
C VAL A 330 18.94 20.00 -4.87
N TYR A 331 19.05 18.68 -4.98
CA TYR A 331 18.98 17.79 -3.84
C TYR A 331 19.65 16.45 -4.11
N THR A 332 20.29 15.88 -3.12
CA THR A 332 20.75 14.47 -3.06
C THR A 332 20.45 13.94 -1.68
N GLY A 333 19.93 12.71 -1.61
CA GLY A 333 19.55 12.10 -0.33
C GLY A 333 19.73 10.58 -0.33
N LYS A 334 20.02 10.03 0.86
CA LYS A 334 20.13 8.60 1.13
C LYS A 334 19.20 8.24 2.29
N ASN A 335 18.40 7.20 2.10
CA ASN A 335 17.48 6.68 3.11
C ASN A 335 17.54 5.15 3.10
N PHE A 336 18.50 4.59 3.82
CA PHE A 336 18.73 3.15 3.93
C PHE A 336 18.37 2.63 5.30
N TYR A 337 17.72 1.48 5.37
CA TYR A 337 17.47 0.80 6.65
C TYR A 337 18.73 0.06 7.14
N TYR A 338 19.50 -0.52 6.23
CA TYR A 338 20.78 -1.17 6.52
C TYR A 338 21.90 -0.54 5.71
N PRO A 339 23.12 -0.45 6.25
CA PRO A 339 23.47 -0.75 7.65
C PRO A 339 22.85 0.29 8.61
N ALA A 340 22.78 -0.02 9.89
CA ALA A 340 22.19 0.87 10.90
C ALA A 340 22.78 2.30 10.89
N ALA A 341 24.06 2.42 10.59
CA ALA A 341 24.76 3.73 10.48
C ALA A 341 24.28 4.59 9.29
N ALA A 342 23.59 4.01 8.30
CA ALA A 342 23.03 4.71 7.14
C ALA A 342 21.55 5.06 7.29
N ARG A 343 20.94 4.72 8.43
CA ARG A 343 19.53 5.02 8.69
C ARG A 343 19.32 6.51 8.84
N THR A 344 18.32 7.02 8.14
CA THR A 344 17.81 8.37 8.32
C THR A 344 16.57 8.37 9.23
N THR A 345 16.26 9.49 9.81
CA THR A 345 15.05 9.69 10.61
C THR A 345 13.87 9.97 9.67
N PRO A 346 12.66 9.38 9.92
CA PRO A 346 12.36 8.36 10.93
C PRO A 346 12.71 6.94 10.44
N LEU A 347 13.63 6.27 11.10
CA LEU A 347 13.97 4.84 10.95
C LEU A 347 14.07 4.29 9.51
N ALA A 348 14.59 5.11 8.57
CA ALA A 348 14.73 4.77 7.15
C ALA A 348 13.44 4.33 6.44
N ARG A 349 12.29 4.73 6.94
CA ARG A 349 10.99 4.52 6.29
C ARG A 349 10.65 5.73 5.43
N MET A 350 9.90 5.48 4.36
CA MET A 350 9.49 6.54 3.44
C MET A 350 8.42 7.43 4.09
N THR A 351 8.81 8.64 4.44
CA THR A 351 7.91 9.70 4.90
C THR A 351 8.29 11.03 4.27
N LEU A 352 7.39 12.00 4.21
CA LEU A 352 7.70 13.35 3.70
C LEU A 352 8.75 14.10 4.54
N ASP A 353 9.13 13.56 5.68
CA ASP A 353 10.16 14.13 6.55
C ASP A 353 11.58 13.62 6.22
N ASN A 354 11.73 12.71 5.23
CA ASN A 354 13.05 12.19 4.86
C ASN A 354 13.96 13.27 4.26
N GLY A 355 13.38 14.26 3.56
CA GLY A 355 14.15 15.35 2.98
C GLY A 355 13.32 16.58 2.70
N THR A 356 13.99 17.72 2.78
CA THR A 356 13.43 19.01 2.36
C THR A 356 14.45 19.77 1.54
N PHE A 357 14.00 20.46 0.50
CA PHE A 357 14.87 21.27 -0.33
C PHE A 357 14.12 22.46 -0.96
N ALA A 358 14.90 23.46 -1.39
CA ALA A 358 14.40 24.59 -2.15
C ALA A 358 14.42 24.26 -3.64
N LEU A 359 13.26 24.39 -4.31
CA LEU A 359 13.10 24.21 -5.74
C LEU A 359 13.02 25.57 -6.44
N PRO A 360 14.10 26.04 -7.10
CA PRO A 360 14.09 27.28 -7.85
C PRO A 360 13.33 27.09 -9.17
N LEU A 361 12.40 27.99 -9.43
CA LEU A 361 11.57 27.99 -10.63
C LEU A 361 11.75 29.33 -11.38
N VAL A 362 11.88 29.26 -12.69
CA VAL A 362 11.82 30.43 -13.59
C VAL A 362 10.38 30.62 -14.09
N ALA A 363 10.06 31.81 -14.62
CA ALA A 363 8.79 32.01 -15.30
C ALA A 363 8.68 31.08 -16.51
N GLY A 364 7.53 30.43 -16.70
CA GLY A 364 7.30 29.45 -17.75
C GLY A 364 7.52 28.01 -17.31
N LYS A 365 7.94 27.16 -18.23
CA LYS A 365 8.14 25.72 -17.99
C LYS A 365 9.44 25.46 -17.25
N ASN A 366 9.36 24.65 -16.23
CA ASN A 366 10.51 24.17 -15.46
C ASN A 366 10.53 22.64 -15.53
N GLU A 367 11.66 22.07 -15.91
CA GLU A 367 11.86 20.64 -15.89
C GLU A 367 12.48 20.21 -14.56
N VAL A 368 11.87 19.25 -13.90
CA VAL A 368 12.40 18.59 -12.72
C VAL A 368 12.72 17.16 -13.10
N VAL A 369 14.00 16.79 -12.94
CA VAL A 369 14.52 15.45 -13.23
C VAL A 369 14.98 14.82 -11.93
N MET A 370 14.61 13.57 -11.72
CA MET A 370 14.99 12.78 -10.55
C MET A 370 15.63 11.47 -11.01
N ALA A 371 16.79 11.14 -10.47
CA ALA A 371 17.31 9.78 -10.49
C ALA A 371 16.98 9.13 -9.15
N ILE A 372 16.59 7.86 -9.16
CA ILE A 372 16.40 7.07 -7.96
C ILE A 372 16.96 5.66 -8.18
N SER A 373 17.80 5.20 -7.27
CA SER A 373 18.38 3.86 -7.32
C SER A 373 17.71 2.93 -6.32
N ASN A 374 17.61 1.66 -6.71
CA ASN A 374 17.23 0.56 -5.82
C ASN A 374 18.50 -0.12 -5.28
N ASP A 375 19.33 0.64 -4.57
CA ASP A 375 20.56 0.11 -3.97
C ASP A 375 20.22 -0.83 -2.81
N LEU A 376 20.47 -2.11 -3.00
CA LEU A 376 20.22 -3.17 -2.02
C LEU A 376 21.47 -3.45 -1.18
N ARG A 377 21.97 -2.49 -0.43
CA ARG A 377 23.02 -2.74 0.58
C ARG A 377 22.55 -3.67 1.69
N SER A 378 21.27 -3.96 1.75
CA SER A 378 20.64 -4.81 2.73
C SER A 378 20.31 -6.18 2.17
N ARG A 379 20.13 -7.14 3.07
CA ARG A 379 19.83 -8.55 2.78
C ARG A 379 18.42 -8.79 2.20
N GLY A 380 17.60 -7.75 2.04
CA GLY A 380 16.17 -7.90 1.72
C GLY A 380 15.76 -7.22 0.43
N HIS A 381 14.77 -7.80 -0.21
CA HIS A 381 14.06 -7.22 -1.35
C HIS A 381 12.94 -6.32 -0.81
N TYR A 382 13.24 -5.04 -0.62
CA TYR A 382 12.34 -4.06 -0.02
C TYR A 382 11.76 -3.12 -1.09
N GLY A 383 10.74 -2.35 -0.73
CA GLY A 383 10.11 -1.40 -1.60
C GLY A 383 11.04 -0.25 -2.00
N TRP A 384 10.79 0.39 -3.14
CA TRP A 384 11.42 1.64 -3.55
C TRP A 384 10.45 2.52 -4.31
N GLY A 385 10.69 3.82 -4.20
CA GLY A 385 9.86 4.86 -4.76
C GLY A 385 9.93 6.12 -3.93
N PHE A 386 9.05 7.07 -4.21
CA PHE A 386 9.06 8.36 -3.56
C PHE A 386 7.68 9.01 -3.54
N ALA A 387 7.52 10.03 -2.68
CA ALA A 387 6.43 10.99 -2.70
C ALA A 387 7.01 12.40 -2.63
N MET A 388 6.57 13.30 -3.50
CA MET A 388 7.03 14.70 -3.56
C MET A 388 5.87 15.64 -3.36
N ARG A 389 5.98 16.56 -2.39
CA ARG A 389 4.95 17.53 -2.07
C ARG A 389 5.55 18.94 -1.96
N LEU A 390 4.98 19.88 -2.69
CA LEU A 390 5.30 21.31 -2.56
C LEU A 390 4.65 21.90 -1.29
N ALA A 391 5.25 22.90 -0.71
CA ALA A 391 4.68 23.62 0.43
C ALA A 391 3.35 24.32 0.04
N ASP A 392 3.31 24.91 -1.15
CA ASP A 392 2.14 25.52 -1.77
C ASP A 392 2.26 25.45 -3.30
N ILE A 393 1.18 25.75 -4.02
CA ILE A 393 1.13 25.76 -5.50
C ILE A 393 0.77 27.15 -6.06
N ASP A 394 0.94 28.21 -5.31
CA ASP A 394 0.61 29.57 -5.76
C ASP A 394 1.42 29.97 -6.98
N GLY A 395 0.72 30.33 -8.06
CA GLY A 395 1.31 30.67 -9.34
C GLY A 395 1.94 29.48 -10.07
N LEU A 396 1.53 28.23 -9.77
CA LEU A 396 2.00 27.02 -10.40
C LEU A 396 0.90 26.25 -11.10
N ALA A 397 1.25 25.60 -12.23
CA ALA A 397 0.45 24.55 -12.82
C ALA A 397 1.28 23.24 -12.82
N LEU A 398 0.74 22.21 -12.16
CA LEU A 398 1.32 20.88 -12.11
C LEU A 398 0.66 19.97 -13.15
N PRO A 399 1.38 18.98 -13.69
CA PRO A 399 0.80 18.00 -14.59
C PRO A 399 -0.37 17.25 -13.94
N GLY A 400 -1.49 17.12 -14.67
CA GLY A 400 -2.68 16.41 -14.19
C GLY A 400 -3.55 17.17 -13.19
N VAL A 401 -3.11 18.31 -12.69
CA VAL A 401 -3.92 19.19 -11.82
C VAL A 401 -4.69 20.15 -12.71
N LYS A 402 -6.04 20.16 -12.61
CA LYS A 402 -6.86 21.15 -13.29
C LYS A 402 -6.60 22.52 -12.65
N PRO A 403 -6.39 23.59 -13.45
CA PRO A 403 -6.33 24.94 -12.89
C PRO A 403 -7.58 25.22 -12.05
N ALA A 404 -7.40 25.85 -10.89
CA ALA A 404 -8.55 26.42 -10.17
C ALA A 404 -9.21 27.45 -11.08
N MET A 405 -10.53 27.26 -11.33
CA MET A 405 -11.34 28.23 -12.08
C MET A 405 -11.63 29.43 -11.21
#